data_0bbb817a9815b8610ed9aa1dbf31192f
#
_entry.id   0bbb817a9815b8610ed9aa1dbf31192f
#
_cell.length_a   1.000
_cell.length_b   1.000
_cell.length_c   1.000
_cell.angle_alpha   90.00
_cell.angle_beta   90.00
_cell.angle_gamma   90.00
#
_symmetry.space_group_name_H-M   'P 1'
#
loop_
_entity.id
_entity.type
_entity.pdbx_description
1 polymer ?
#
loop_
_entity_poly.entity_id
_entity_poly.type
_entity_poly.pdbx_seq_one_letter_code
_entity_poly.pdbx_strand_id
1 'polypeptide(L)'
;MTTELPTGLTPEIVAWFAVNIDGATAPFRFEMIAGGHSNLTFGVTDANGKRYVLRRPPLGHMLASAHDMGREYKIIAALSKSNVPVAPALGFCTDPAVAEAPFYVMEFVEGHIVRDPETAAKVFTVDARRRASESLVDTMASIHA
;
A
#
# COMPACT_ATOMS: atom_id res chain seq x y z
N MET A 1 11.98 16.03 18.72
CA MET A 1 10.66 16.40 18.22
C MET A 1 9.83 15.14 18.04
N THR A 2 8.77 14.99 18.79
CA THR A 2 7.83 13.90 18.60
C THR A 2 7.00 14.25 17.36
N THR A 3 7.24 13.60 16.25
CA THR A 3 6.41 13.78 15.05
C THR A 3 5.04 13.19 15.39
N GLU A 4 4.02 14.04 15.42
CA GLU A 4 2.64 13.61 15.65
C GLU A 4 2.25 12.59 14.59
N LEU A 5 1.69 11.46 15.02
CA LEU A 5 1.25 10.41 14.10
C LEU A 5 0.03 10.90 13.30
N PRO A 6 -0.04 10.61 12.01
CA PRO A 6 -1.24 10.88 11.21
C PRO A 6 -2.48 10.22 11.82
N THR A 7 -3.63 10.88 11.67
CA THR A 7 -4.92 10.35 12.12
C THR A 7 -5.16 8.95 11.55
N GLY A 8 -5.46 8.00 12.42
CA GLY A 8 -5.65 6.59 12.07
C GLY A 8 -4.45 5.71 12.37
N LEU A 9 -3.34 6.26 12.83
CA LEU A 9 -2.20 5.49 13.33
C LEU A 9 -2.06 5.65 14.84
N THR A 10 -1.61 4.59 15.48
CA THR A 10 -1.40 4.53 16.93
C THR A 10 0.01 4.04 17.26
N PRO A 11 0.53 4.29 18.47
CA PRO A 11 1.83 3.76 18.89
C PRO A 11 1.91 2.23 18.80
N GLU A 12 0.81 1.51 19.01
CA GLU A 12 0.72 0.06 18.91
C GLU A 12 0.93 -0.43 17.47
N ILE A 13 0.38 0.29 16.49
CA ILE A 13 0.61 0.00 15.06
C ILE A 13 2.09 0.22 14.71
N VAL A 14 2.71 1.29 15.21
CA VAL A 14 4.13 1.58 14.99
C VAL A 14 5.01 0.49 15.63
N ALA A 15 4.70 0.06 16.84
CA ALA A 15 5.41 -1.01 17.52
C ALA A 15 5.27 -2.35 16.78
N TRP A 16 4.05 -2.67 16.33
CA TRP A 16 3.81 -3.86 15.51
C TRP A 16 4.62 -3.83 14.21
N PHE A 17 4.66 -2.69 13.53
CA PHE A 17 5.44 -2.51 12.30
C PHE A 17 6.92 -2.80 12.53
N ALA A 18 7.50 -2.26 13.61
CA ALA A 18 8.91 -2.46 13.95
C ALA A 18 9.29 -3.92 14.19
N VAL A 19 8.36 -4.72 14.71
CA VAL A 19 8.61 -6.12 15.06
C VAL A 19 8.31 -7.08 13.90
N ASN A 20 7.29 -6.78 13.09
CA ASN A 20 6.74 -7.74 12.12
C ASN A 20 7.17 -7.48 10.66
N ILE A 21 7.74 -6.32 10.36
CA ILE A 21 8.21 -6.02 9.00
C ILE A 21 9.70 -6.24 8.90
N ASP A 22 10.09 -7.32 8.24
CA ASP A 22 11.49 -7.73 8.12
C ASP A 22 12.35 -6.65 7.46
N GLY A 23 13.47 -6.35 8.10
CA GLY A 23 14.44 -5.38 7.63
C GLY A 23 14.02 -3.91 7.78
N ALA A 24 12.88 -3.63 8.41
CA ALA A 24 12.48 -2.27 8.74
C ALA A 24 13.22 -1.79 10.01
N THR A 25 13.76 -0.58 9.96
CA THR A 25 14.58 0.01 11.03
C THR A 25 13.97 1.30 11.55
N ALA A 26 13.62 1.34 12.84
CA ALA A 26 13.13 2.56 13.48
C ALA A 26 14.24 3.64 13.58
N PRO A 27 13.89 4.95 13.64
CA PRO A 27 12.53 5.49 13.66
C PRO A 27 11.83 5.48 12.31
N PHE A 28 10.50 5.46 12.35
CA PHE A 28 9.65 5.51 11.16
C PHE A 28 8.98 6.88 11.00
N ARG A 29 8.91 7.35 9.78
CA ARG A 29 8.10 8.51 9.40
C ARG A 29 6.88 8.03 8.61
N PHE A 30 5.71 8.40 9.07
CA PHE A 30 4.43 8.10 8.42
C PHE A 30 3.86 9.35 7.76
N GLU A 31 3.35 9.20 6.55
CA GLU A 31 2.63 10.25 5.83
C GLU A 31 1.40 9.67 5.14
N MET A 32 0.27 10.35 5.22
CA MET A 32 -0.94 9.93 4.50
C MET A 32 -0.77 10.24 3.01
N ILE A 33 -0.82 9.22 2.16
CA ILE A 33 -0.71 9.37 0.70
C ILE A 33 -2.04 9.20 -0.03
N ALA A 34 -3.02 8.56 0.59
CA ALA A 34 -4.40 8.51 0.13
C ALA A 34 -5.35 8.28 1.30
N GLY A 35 -6.49 8.95 1.29
CA GLY A 35 -7.48 8.88 2.35
C GLY A 35 -8.83 9.43 1.91
N GLY A 36 -9.75 9.60 2.86
CA GLY A 36 -11.11 10.06 2.64
C GLY A 36 -12.13 8.97 2.95
N HIS A 37 -13.12 8.79 2.07
CA HIS A 37 -14.18 7.77 2.24
C HIS A 37 -13.73 6.35 1.88
N SER A 38 -12.55 6.20 1.30
CA SER A 38 -11.92 4.91 0.97
C SER A 38 -10.92 4.51 2.06
N ASN A 39 -10.23 3.39 1.84
CA ASN A 39 -9.16 2.95 2.72
C ASN A 39 -8.09 4.03 2.92
N LEU A 40 -7.62 4.18 4.15
CA LEU A 40 -6.48 5.03 4.47
C LEU A 40 -5.20 4.35 4.01
N THR A 41 -4.35 5.09 3.32
CA THR A 41 -3.07 4.60 2.81
C THR A 41 -1.95 5.52 3.27
N PHE A 42 -0.98 4.95 3.96
CA PHE A 42 0.16 5.68 4.51
C PHE A 42 1.45 5.22 3.84
N GLY A 43 2.27 6.19 3.40
CA GLY A 43 3.68 5.95 3.14
C GLY A 43 4.44 5.88 4.44
N VAL A 44 5.32 4.90 4.56
CA VAL A 44 6.19 4.72 5.73
C VAL A 44 7.63 4.75 5.24
N THR A 45 8.44 5.62 5.82
CA THR A 45 9.88 5.66 5.55
C THR A 45 10.63 5.30 6.81
N ASP A 46 11.54 4.34 6.73
CA ASP A 46 12.36 3.89 7.85
C ASP A 46 13.64 4.73 8.01
N ALA A 47 14.42 4.45 9.05
CA ALA A 47 15.68 5.14 9.34
C ALA A 47 16.72 5.04 8.22
N ASN A 48 16.66 4.00 7.40
CA ASN A 48 17.57 3.77 6.26
C ASN A 48 17.05 4.37 4.95
N GLY A 49 15.89 5.03 4.97
CA GLY A 49 15.24 5.58 3.79
C GLY A 49 14.45 4.56 2.97
N LYS A 50 14.32 3.31 3.44
CA LYS A 50 13.48 2.30 2.78
C LYS A 50 12.01 2.67 2.97
N ARG A 51 11.22 2.48 1.92
CA ARG A 51 9.83 2.90 1.87
C ARG A 51 8.88 1.71 1.83
N TYR A 52 7.75 1.87 2.49
CA TYR A 52 6.68 0.89 2.61
C TYR A 52 5.32 1.58 2.48
N VAL A 53 4.28 0.79 2.30
CA VAL A 53 2.89 1.27 2.33
C VAL A 53 2.10 0.48 3.36
N LEU A 54 1.41 1.19 4.26
CA LEU A 54 0.46 0.62 5.20
C LEU A 54 -0.96 0.99 4.76
N ARG A 55 -1.84 0.00 4.62
CA ARG A 55 -3.26 0.21 4.29
C ARG A 55 -4.17 -0.32 5.38
N ARG A 56 -5.18 0.49 5.73
CA ARG A 56 -6.20 0.14 6.70
C ARG A 56 -7.58 0.67 6.27
N PRO A 57 -8.68 0.15 6.81
CA PRO A 57 -10.00 0.72 6.60
C PRO A 57 -10.06 2.16 7.14
N PRO A 58 -11.00 2.98 6.66
CA PRO A 58 -11.27 4.28 7.26
C PRO A 58 -11.72 4.13 8.71
N LEU A 59 -11.63 5.23 9.47
CA LEU A 59 -12.10 5.26 10.87
C LEU A 59 -13.62 5.31 10.92
N GLY A 60 -14.20 4.68 11.94
CA GLY A 60 -15.64 4.69 12.22
C GLY A 60 -16.38 3.44 11.77
N HIS A 61 -17.69 3.45 11.97
CA HIS A 61 -18.57 2.32 11.64
C HIS A 61 -18.73 2.17 10.12
N MET A 62 -18.13 1.12 9.57
CA MET A 62 -18.22 0.78 8.15
C MET A 62 -18.86 -0.60 7.98
N LEU A 63 -19.55 -0.79 6.85
CA LEU A 63 -20.01 -2.13 6.46
C LEU A 63 -18.78 -3.03 6.27
N ALA A 64 -18.69 -4.10 7.03
CA ALA A 64 -17.55 -5.03 7.08
C ALA A 64 -17.15 -5.60 5.71
N SER A 65 -18.10 -5.64 4.77
CA SER A 65 -17.87 -6.14 3.40
C SER A 65 -17.24 -5.13 2.43
N ALA A 66 -17.30 -3.84 2.73
CA ALA A 66 -16.85 -2.79 1.80
C ALA A 66 -15.34 -2.55 1.83
N HIS A 67 -14.67 -2.89 2.95
CA HIS A 67 -13.25 -2.61 3.17
C HIS A 67 -12.54 -3.83 3.79
N ASP A 68 -12.62 -4.97 3.09
CA ASP A 68 -12.02 -6.23 3.54
C ASP A 68 -10.51 -6.25 3.25
N MET A 69 -9.73 -5.81 4.23
CA MET A 69 -8.26 -5.84 4.17
C MET A 69 -7.70 -7.26 4.05
N GLY A 70 -8.39 -8.24 4.62
CA GLY A 70 -7.99 -9.64 4.52
C GLY A 70 -8.09 -10.16 3.09
N ARG A 71 -9.12 -9.79 2.35
CA ARG A 71 -9.28 -10.13 0.93
C ARG A 71 -8.23 -9.43 0.08
N GLU A 72 -8.02 -8.12 0.27
CA GLU A 72 -6.97 -7.38 -0.44
C GLU A 72 -5.60 -8.02 -0.22
N TYR A 73 -5.24 -8.27 1.05
CA TYR A 73 -3.96 -8.89 1.40
C TYR A 73 -3.78 -10.28 0.76
N LYS A 74 -4.80 -11.15 0.83
CA LYS A 74 -4.74 -12.50 0.23
C LYS A 74 -4.49 -12.45 -1.27
N ILE A 75 -5.15 -11.53 -1.98
CA ILE A 75 -4.98 -11.36 -3.43
C ILE A 75 -3.55 -10.90 -3.74
N ILE A 76 -3.06 -9.86 -3.08
CA ILE A 76 -1.72 -9.34 -3.29
C ILE A 76 -0.66 -10.38 -2.94
N ALA A 77 -0.80 -11.08 -1.81
CA ALA A 77 0.13 -12.12 -1.37
C ALA A 77 0.17 -13.32 -2.34
N ALA A 78 -0.96 -13.69 -2.93
CA ALA A 78 -1.01 -14.73 -3.95
C ALA A 78 -0.34 -14.28 -5.26
N LEU A 79 -0.66 -13.07 -5.73
CA LEU A 79 -0.10 -12.50 -6.95
C LEU A 79 1.41 -12.21 -6.85
N SER A 80 1.93 -11.91 -5.65
CA SER A 80 3.37 -11.73 -5.42
C SER A 80 4.22 -12.97 -5.74
N LYS A 81 3.57 -14.14 -5.87
CA LYS A 81 4.21 -15.41 -6.25
C LYS A 81 4.04 -15.75 -7.72
N SER A 82 3.45 -14.86 -8.51
CA SER A 82 3.16 -15.02 -9.93
C SER A 82 3.95 -14.03 -10.78
N ASN A 83 3.73 -14.06 -12.08
CA ASN A 83 4.31 -13.09 -13.02
C ASN A 83 3.53 -11.76 -13.08
N VAL A 84 2.45 -11.62 -12.31
CA VAL A 84 1.67 -10.38 -12.26
C VAL A 84 2.42 -9.34 -11.42
N PRO A 85 2.71 -8.15 -11.96
CA PRO A 85 3.42 -7.11 -11.24
C PRO A 85 2.53 -6.49 -10.16
N VAL A 86 2.78 -6.84 -8.90
CA VAL A 86 2.14 -6.26 -7.73
C VAL A 86 3.18 -5.84 -6.70
N ALA A 87 2.83 -4.89 -5.84
CA ALA A 87 3.67 -4.58 -4.68
C ALA A 87 3.75 -5.81 -3.77
N PRO A 88 4.95 -6.29 -3.40
CA PRO A 88 5.08 -7.43 -2.50
C PRO A 88 4.39 -7.19 -1.16
N ALA A 89 3.53 -8.14 -0.74
CA ALA A 89 2.91 -8.14 0.57
C ALA A 89 3.93 -8.52 1.66
N LEU A 90 4.04 -7.71 2.71
CA LEU A 90 5.05 -7.86 3.75
C LEU A 90 4.49 -8.32 5.09
N GLY A 91 3.27 -7.91 5.43
CA GLY A 91 2.68 -8.28 6.70
C GLY A 91 1.19 -7.94 6.78
N PHE A 92 0.46 -8.70 7.59
CA PHE A 92 -0.96 -8.52 7.84
C PHE A 92 -1.26 -8.64 9.34
N CYS A 93 -1.90 -7.63 9.90
CA CYS A 93 -2.28 -7.58 11.30
C CYS A 93 -3.80 -7.72 11.45
N THR A 94 -4.20 -8.66 12.29
CA THR A 94 -5.60 -8.88 12.68
C THR A 94 -5.80 -8.78 14.20
N ASP A 95 -4.76 -8.42 14.94
CA ASP A 95 -4.80 -8.37 16.40
C ASP A 95 -5.56 -7.14 16.88
N PRO A 96 -6.68 -7.30 17.58
CA PRO A 96 -7.47 -6.19 18.11
C PRO A 96 -6.75 -5.40 19.22
N ALA A 97 -5.69 -5.97 19.83
CA ALA A 97 -4.85 -5.25 20.77
C ALA A 97 -3.92 -4.23 20.09
N VAL A 98 -3.67 -4.40 18.80
CA VAL A 98 -2.83 -3.50 17.98
C VAL A 98 -3.67 -2.44 17.27
N ALA A 99 -4.79 -2.85 16.68
CA ALA A 99 -5.67 -1.94 15.95
C ALA A 99 -7.12 -2.43 15.97
N GLU A 100 -8.06 -1.50 16.03
CA GLU A 100 -9.52 -1.78 16.02
C GLU A 100 -10.00 -2.50 14.74
N ALA A 101 -9.24 -2.40 13.65
CA ALA A 101 -9.52 -3.05 12.38
C ALA A 101 -8.24 -3.60 11.75
N PRO A 102 -8.33 -4.72 10.99
CA PRO A 102 -7.18 -5.28 10.30
C PRO A 102 -6.51 -4.28 9.35
N PHE A 103 -5.21 -4.39 9.24
CA PHE A 103 -4.41 -3.62 8.27
C PHE A 103 -3.31 -4.48 7.68
N TYR A 104 -2.77 -4.07 6.53
CA TYR A 104 -1.64 -4.75 5.94
C TYR A 104 -0.55 -3.78 5.48
N VAL A 105 0.64 -4.33 5.30
CA VAL A 105 1.83 -3.63 4.83
C VAL A 105 2.34 -4.30 3.56
N MET A 106 2.74 -3.50 2.59
CA MET A 106 3.38 -3.91 1.35
C MET A 106 4.58 -3.02 1.04
N GLU A 107 5.41 -3.43 0.10
CA GLU A 107 6.48 -2.58 -0.39
C GLU A 107 5.94 -1.32 -1.08
N PHE A 108 6.69 -0.23 -0.97
CA PHE A 108 6.41 0.97 -1.77
C PHE A 108 6.99 0.77 -3.18
N VAL A 109 6.15 0.92 -4.19
CA VAL A 109 6.58 0.87 -5.59
C VAL A 109 6.81 2.29 -6.09
N GLU A 110 8.04 2.59 -6.46
CA GLU A 110 8.38 3.87 -7.08
C GLU A 110 7.83 3.93 -8.51
N GLY A 111 7.28 5.09 -8.87
CA GLY A 111 6.75 5.30 -10.22
C GLY A 111 5.75 6.44 -10.31
N HIS A 112 5.20 6.60 -11.49
CA HIS A 112 4.18 7.59 -11.77
C HIS A 112 2.78 6.97 -11.71
N ILE A 113 1.86 7.65 -11.00
CA ILE A 113 0.45 7.28 -11.02
C ILE A 113 -0.22 8.02 -12.17
N VAL A 114 -0.51 7.29 -13.23
CA VAL A 114 -1.15 7.85 -14.43
C VAL A 114 -2.66 7.60 -14.35
N ARG A 115 -3.43 8.67 -14.16
CA ARG A 115 -4.89 8.62 -14.00
C ARG A 115 -5.66 9.15 -15.20
N ASP A 116 -5.00 9.94 -16.03
CA ASP A 116 -5.62 10.65 -17.16
C ASP A 116 -4.59 10.90 -18.27
N PRO A 117 -5.08 11.22 -19.50
CA PRO A 117 -4.20 11.47 -20.65
C PRO A 117 -3.25 12.66 -20.45
N GLU A 118 -3.64 13.67 -19.68
CA GLU A 118 -2.80 14.84 -19.42
C GLU A 118 -1.59 14.48 -18.57
N THR A 119 -1.80 13.73 -17.50
CA THR A 119 -0.72 13.18 -16.67
C THR A 119 0.20 12.29 -17.50
N ALA A 120 -0.36 11.41 -18.34
CA ALA A 120 0.42 10.57 -19.23
C ALA A 120 1.31 11.38 -20.19
N ALA A 121 0.79 12.48 -20.72
CA ALA A 121 1.53 13.35 -21.63
C ALA A 121 2.68 14.12 -20.94
N LYS A 122 2.52 14.42 -19.65
CA LYS A 122 3.56 15.12 -18.86
C LYS A 122 4.73 14.20 -18.48
N VAL A 123 4.44 12.93 -18.17
CA VAL A 123 5.44 11.99 -17.62
C VAL A 123 6.02 11.04 -18.66
N PHE A 124 5.35 10.82 -19.79
CA PHE A 124 5.74 9.86 -20.80
C PHE A 124 5.88 10.48 -22.20
N THR A 125 6.89 10.03 -22.94
CA THR A 125 6.93 10.20 -24.39
C THR A 125 5.82 9.40 -25.08
N VAL A 126 5.54 9.66 -26.37
CA VAL A 126 4.55 8.90 -27.15
C VAL A 126 4.86 7.40 -27.14
N ASP A 127 6.13 7.03 -27.37
CA ASP A 127 6.55 5.62 -27.35
C ASP A 127 6.43 4.98 -25.97
N ALA A 128 6.75 5.71 -24.89
CA ALA A 128 6.58 5.22 -23.54
C ALA A 128 5.11 5.01 -23.18
N ARG A 129 4.21 5.86 -23.64
CA ARG A 129 2.75 5.66 -23.48
C ARG A 129 2.25 4.41 -24.18
N ARG A 130 2.73 4.16 -25.39
CA ARG A 130 2.39 2.93 -26.14
C ARG A 130 2.86 1.70 -25.37
N ARG A 131 4.12 1.65 -24.95
CA ARG A 131 4.66 0.53 -24.16
C ARG A 131 3.92 0.32 -22.84
N ALA A 132 3.55 1.40 -22.15
CA ALA A 132 2.76 1.32 -20.92
C ALA A 132 1.37 0.71 -21.17
N SER A 133 0.71 1.06 -22.28
CA SER A 133 -0.58 0.50 -22.66
C SER A 133 -0.45 -0.98 -23.03
N GLU A 134 0.57 -1.36 -23.80
CA GLU A 134 0.86 -2.76 -24.14
C GLU A 134 1.13 -3.58 -22.86
N SER A 135 1.96 -3.07 -21.95
CA SER A 135 2.24 -3.71 -20.65
C SER A 135 0.99 -3.88 -19.78
N LEU A 136 0.06 -2.93 -19.82
CA LEU A 136 -1.22 -3.07 -19.13
C LEU A 136 -2.05 -4.22 -19.67
N VAL A 137 -2.13 -4.33 -21.01
CA VAL A 137 -2.85 -5.44 -21.70
C VAL A 137 -2.22 -6.79 -21.35
N ASP A 138 -0.88 -6.88 -21.39
CA ASP A 138 -0.14 -8.10 -21.05
C ASP A 138 -0.38 -8.50 -19.57
N THR A 139 -0.39 -7.52 -18.67
CA THR A 139 -0.70 -7.75 -17.25
C THR A 139 -2.12 -8.28 -17.07
N MET A 140 -3.11 -7.67 -17.74
CA MET A 140 -4.50 -8.13 -17.70
C MET A 140 -4.63 -9.57 -18.26
N ALA A 141 -3.95 -9.87 -19.35
CA ALA A 141 -3.92 -11.23 -19.91
C ALA A 141 -3.31 -12.23 -18.91
N SER A 142 -2.25 -11.85 -18.21
CA SER A 142 -1.60 -12.70 -17.18
C SER A 142 -2.49 -12.97 -15.97
N ILE A 143 -3.35 -12.02 -15.60
CA ILE A 143 -4.33 -12.22 -14.50
C ILE A 143 -5.43 -13.22 -14.91
N HIS A 144 -5.80 -13.26 -16.21
CA HIS A 144 -6.87 -14.11 -16.72
C HIS A 144 -6.39 -15.49 -17.24
N ALA A 145 -5.11 -15.70 -17.28
CA ALA A 145 -4.52 -16.99 -17.67
C ALA A 145 -4.52 -17.99 -16.50
#